data_bab025c959184cafb3b12b38d6d75812
#
_entry.id   bab025c959184cafb3b12b38d6d75812
#
_cell.length_a   1.000
_cell.length_b   1.000
_cell.length_c   1.000
_cell.angle_alpha   90.00
_cell.angle_beta   90.00
_cell.angle_gamma   90.00
#
_symmetry.space_group_name_H-M   'P 1'
#
loop_
_entity.id
_entity.type
_entity.pdbx_description
1 polymer ?
#
loop_
_entity_poly.entity_id
_entity_poly.type
_entity_poly.pdbx_seq_one_letter_code
_entity_poly.pdbx_strand_id
1 'polypeptide(L)'
;MKCIYGKIVFVFFISLADGLFGQSVGMAERIMNLPVLDRSGIKVGYEGSIDKKGKNEDWDWALYQKDEDEWVIFDVKGAGCIYNIVQHRYLSCSDPLFRFYLDGDTLPAYSLRLSEFGEKCPFVSPIADSYIGPLDNGRGPIRVARSFIPIYYNNGCRITTDVKLEGNDREKGEGGWGHVIYHSFVCKDDMKTFVLKEDLEMKQLLKRHGLMFCQSSASIVKDSLHLCPGQKIPLFYEEGSGVISSVSLLADVVDENFLHDLWIRISFDNHQTPDINCPVGSFFGNSLGYNDTEYLLMGVLKSGFMYNIFPMPFWKEMKMCLENRGKKTLFIDNVKVQLVDNGYNQEQCGYFRNTSFYSRKHVYATDSKIAQIRGFGKMVAAHVTCYGERPNIITCE
;
A
#
# COMPACT_ATOMS: atom_id res chain seq x y z
N MET A 1 -49.28 -11.17 27.93
CA MET A 1 -48.03 -10.43 28.13
C MET A 1 -47.23 -10.50 26.81
N LYS A 2 -47.30 -9.43 25.99
CA LYS A 2 -46.60 -9.36 24.71
C LYS A 2 -45.26 -8.62 24.95
N CYS A 3 -44.13 -9.30 24.76
CA CYS A 3 -42.82 -8.67 24.70
C CYS A 3 -42.67 -7.93 23.40
N ILE A 4 -42.53 -6.62 23.48
CA ILE A 4 -42.19 -5.75 22.36
C ILE A 4 -40.65 -5.71 22.30
N TYR A 5 -40.06 -6.33 21.28
CA TYR A 5 -38.65 -6.17 20.93
C TYR A 5 -38.48 -4.86 20.15
N GLY A 6 -37.97 -3.84 20.81
CA GLY A 6 -37.53 -2.62 20.17
C GLY A 6 -36.22 -2.87 19.40
N LYS A 7 -36.27 -2.77 18.08
CA LYS A 7 -35.06 -2.66 17.25
C LYS A 7 -34.47 -1.28 17.43
N ILE A 8 -33.32 -1.18 18.10
CA ILE A 8 -32.51 0.04 18.08
C ILE A 8 -31.72 0.01 16.77
N VAL A 9 -32.17 0.79 15.81
CA VAL A 9 -31.43 1.06 14.58
C VAL A 9 -30.47 2.20 14.90
N PHE A 10 -29.18 1.90 15.04
CA PHE A 10 -28.15 2.93 14.99
C PHE A 10 -27.95 3.34 13.53
N VAL A 11 -28.58 4.42 13.13
CA VAL A 11 -28.28 5.10 11.87
C VAL A 11 -27.03 5.95 12.09
N PHE A 12 -25.87 5.49 11.64
CA PHE A 12 -24.71 6.36 11.49
C PHE A 12 -24.99 7.26 10.28
N PHE A 13 -25.37 8.50 10.54
CA PHE A 13 -25.27 9.55 9.52
C PHE A 13 -23.81 9.82 9.26
N ILE A 14 -23.27 9.24 8.18
CA ILE A 14 -22.07 9.79 7.53
C ILE A 14 -22.60 11.05 6.83
N SER A 15 -22.42 12.20 7.46
CA SER A 15 -22.64 13.46 6.79
C SER A 15 -21.61 13.54 5.64
N LEU A 16 -22.08 13.35 4.43
CA LEU A 16 -21.37 13.73 3.22
C LEU A 16 -21.23 15.25 3.24
N ALA A 17 -20.17 15.74 3.86
CA ALA A 17 -19.78 17.13 3.69
C ALA A 17 -19.21 17.25 2.27
N ASP A 18 -19.99 17.82 1.39
CA ASP A 18 -19.53 18.28 0.10
C ASP A 18 -18.32 19.23 0.30
N GLY A 19 -17.19 18.87 -0.30
CA GLY A 19 -16.16 19.83 -0.65
C GLY A 19 -15.11 20.22 0.39
N LEU A 20 -14.52 19.28 1.12
CA LEU A 20 -13.34 19.57 1.98
C LEU A 20 -12.22 18.56 1.75
N PHE A 21 -11.60 18.60 0.60
CA PHE A 21 -10.43 17.77 0.27
C PHE A 21 -9.11 18.51 0.55
N GLY A 22 -8.92 18.95 1.78
CA GLY A 22 -7.67 19.50 2.30
C GLY A 22 -7.41 19.10 3.75
N GLN A 23 -8.32 18.31 4.35
CA GLN A 23 -8.22 17.94 5.76
C GLN A 23 -7.26 16.77 5.97
N SER A 24 -6.59 16.75 7.12
CA SER A 24 -5.84 15.60 7.60
C SER A 24 -6.80 14.46 7.94
N VAL A 25 -6.99 13.57 6.99
CA VAL A 25 -7.86 12.39 7.11
C VAL A 25 -7.09 11.32 7.88
N GLY A 26 -7.70 10.72 8.91
CA GLY A 26 -7.12 9.60 9.64
C GLY A 26 -6.81 8.41 8.72
N MET A 27 -5.85 7.56 9.07
CA MET A 27 -5.46 6.43 8.23
C MET A 27 -6.62 5.45 7.99
N ALA A 28 -7.47 5.20 9.00
CA ALA A 28 -8.64 4.35 8.86
C ALA A 28 -9.62 4.92 7.81
N GLU A 29 -9.89 6.20 7.88
CA GLU A 29 -10.73 6.90 6.91
C GLU A 29 -10.11 6.87 5.50
N ARG A 30 -8.80 7.02 5.39
CA ARG A 30 -8.10 6.89 4.09
C ARG A 30 -8.25 5.50 3.48
N ILE A 31 -8.22 4.44 4.29
CA ILE A 31 -8.44 3.07 3.80
C ILE A 31 -9.89 2.90 3.34
N MET A 32 -10.84 3.39 4.11
CA MET A 32 -12.25 3.37 3.71
C MET A 32 -12.51 4.20 2.45
N ASN A 33 -11.75 5.28 2.23
CA ASN A 33 -11.83 6.13 1.05
C ASN A 33 -10.98 5.65 -0.15
N LEU A 34 -10.41 4.45 -0.10
CA LEU A 34 -9.66 3.91 -1.25
C LEU A 34 -10.47 3.88 -2.56
N PRO A 35 -11.77 3.53 -2.56
CA PRO A 35 -12.58 3.57 -3.77
C PRO A 35 -12.83 4.98 -4.32
N VAL A 36 -12.77 6.01 -3.48
CA VAL A 36 -13.07 7.39 -3.88
C VAL A 36 -11.95 7.94 -4.76
N LEU A 37 -12.32 8.38 -5.95
CA LEU A 37 -11.41 8.98 -6.92
C LEU A 37 -11.40 10.49 -6.72
N ASP A 38 -10.26 11.01 -6.30
CA ASP A 38 -10.11 12.44 -6.11
C ASP A 38 -9.95 13.16 -7.45
N ARG A 39 -10.92 14.01 -7.77
CA ARG A 39 -10.92 14.86 -8.96
C ARG A 39 -10.56 16.32 -8.65
N SER A 40 -10.26 16.63 -7.40
CA SER A 40 -9.98 18.01 -6.94
C SER A 40 -8.62 18.57 -7.38
N GLY A 41 -7.85 17.80 -8.17
CA GLY A 41 -6.55 18.24 -8.66
C GLY A 41 -5.37 17.85 -7.76
N ILE A 42 -5.53 16.91 -6.85
CA ILE A 42 -4.40 16.31 -6.12
C ILE A 42 -3.43 15.68 -7.11
N LYS A 43 -2.16 16.02 -6.96
CA LYS A 43 -1.07 15.41 -7.71
C LYS A 43 -0.22 14.58 -6.77
N VAL A 44 0.00 13.34 -7.14
CA VAL A 44 0.99 12.49 -6.48
C VAL A 44 2.37 12.83 -7.02
N GLY A 45 3.30 13.13 -6.11
CA GLY A 45 4.69 13.41 -6.41
C GLY A 45 5.60 12.34 -5.81
N TYR A 46 6.73 12.19 -6.45
CA TYR A 46 7.83 11.33 -6.04
C TYR A 46 9.12 12.15 -6.15
N GLU A 47 9.95 12.13 -5.11
CA GLU A 47 11.30 12.66 -5.14
C GLU A 47 12.23 11.62 -4.48
N GLY A 48 13.36 11.34 -5.10
CA GLY A 48 14.27 10.31 -4.59
C GLY A 48 15.51 10.14 -5.46
N SER A 49 16.27 9.13 -5.12
CA SER A 49 17.55 8.80 -5.75
C SER A 49 17.43 8.07 -7.10
N ILE A 50 16.25 8.06 -7.68
CA ILE A 50 16.03 7.36 -8.96
C ILE A 50 16.95 7.87 -10.07
N ASP A 51 17.55 6.96 -10.83
CA ASP A 51 18.28 7.32 -12.05
C ASP A 51 17.32 7.84 -13.12
N LYS A 52 17.32 9.14 -13.31
CA LYS A 52 16.45 9.82 -14.30
C LYS A 52 16.74 9.40 -15.75
N LYS A 53 17.83 8.63 -16.00
CA LYS A 53 18.17 8.08 -17.31
C LYS A 53 17.59 6.67 -17.53
N GLY A 54 16.88 6.12 -16.52
CA GLY A 54 16.26 4.78 -16.58
C GLY A 54 17.28 3.64 -16.57
N LYS A 55 18.44 3.86 -15.95
CA LYS A 55 19.44 2.82 -15.68
C LYS A 55 19.36 2.41 -14.22
N ASN A 56 20.43 1.96 -13.62
CA ASN A 56 20.49 1.47 -12.23
C ASN A 56 21.57 2.22 -11.42
N GLU A 57 21.55 3.55 -11.50
CA GLU A 57 22.43 4.44 -10.76
C GLU A 57 21.62 5.24 -9.70
N ASP A 58 20.83 4.53 -8.87
CA ASP A 58 19.78 5.04 -7.99
C ASP A 58 20.28 5.52 -6.62
N TRP A 59 21.49 6.06 -6.52
CA TRP A 59 22.10 6.44 -5.24
C TRP A 59 22.35 7.94 -5.05
N ASP A 60 21.97 8.77 -6.00
CA ASP A 60 22.15 10.22 -5.90
C ASP A 60 20.83 10.89 -5.57
N TRP A 61 20.69 11.36 -4.32
CA TRP A 61 19.47 12.00 -3.85
C TRP A 61 19.60 13.49 -3.53
N ALA A 62 20.83 14.03 -3.46
CA ALA A 62 21.03 15.44 -3.18
C ALA A 62 20.54 16.32 -4.34
N LEU A 63 19.57 17.22 -4.10
CA LEU A 63 19.09 18.18 -5.07
C LEU A 63 20.05 19.38 -5.22
N TYR A 64 20.44 19.94 -4.10
CA TYR A 64 21.42 21.04 -4.01
C TYR A 64 21.92 21.23 -2.59
N GLN A 65 23.03 21.96 -2.44
CA GLN A 65 23.57 22.36 -1.16
C GLN A 65 22.94 23.69 -0.71
N LYS A 66 22.43 23.74 0.52
CA LYS A 66 21.85 24.95 1.12
C LYS A 66 22.91 25.76 1.87
N ASP A 67 23.69 25.08 2.73
CA ASP A 67 24.75 25.63 3.56
C ASP A 67 25.94 24.64 3.58
N GLU A 68 27.06 24.99 4.20
CA GLU A 68 28.27 24.15 4.21
C GLU A 68 27.99 22.69 4.66
N ASP A 69 27.13 22.52 5.68
CA ASP A 69 26.78 21.23 6.27
C ASP A 69 25.28 20.89 6.08
N GLU A 70 24.66 21.35 4.98
CA GLU A 70 23.24 21.12 4.76
C GLU A 70 22.91 20.89 3.29
N TRP A 71 22.43 19.68 2.99
CA TRP A 71 22.05 19.21 1.66
C TRP A 71 20.57 19.02 1.55
N VAL A 72 19.94 19.61 0.55
CA VAL A 72 18.50 19.49 0.30
C VAL A 72 18.23 18.21 -0.48
N ILE A 73 17.31 17.40 0.02
CA ILE A 73 16.86 16.16 -0.61
C ILE A 73 15.39 16.22 -1.05
N PHE A 74 14.66 17.21 -0.55
CA PHE A 74 13.26 17.45 -0.90
C PHE A 74 12.95 18.94 -0.75
N ASP A 75 12.35 19.56 -1.77
CA ASP A 75 11.95 20.97 -1.72
C ASP A 75 10.73 21.21 -2.61
N VAL A 76 9.57 21.40 -2.02
CA VAL A 76 8.31 21.64 -2.71
C VAL A 76 7.61 22.86 -2.17
N LYS A 77 6.91 23.57 -3.05
CA LYS A 77 6.12 24.75 -2.72
C LYS A 77 4.62 24.45 -2.81
N GLY A 78 3.83 25.21 -2.05
CA GLY A 78 2.38 25.06 -2.00
C GLY A 78 1.95 24.09 -0.91
N ALA A 79 0.65 23.85 -0.81
CA ALA A 79 0.06 22.95 0.17
C ALA A 79 0.26 21.48 -0.23
N GLY A 80 0.48 20.63 0.76
CA GLY A 80 0.66 19.20 0.50
C GLY A 80 0.82 18.35 1.76
N CYS A 81 1.10 17.08 1.53
CA CYS A 81 1.39 16.12 2.59
C CYS A 81 2.38 15.07 2.11
N ILE A 82 3.42 14.84 2.88
CA ILE A 82 4.29 13.67 2.71
C ILE A 82 3.60 12.49 3.37
N TYR A 83 3.54 11.36 2.67
CA TYR A 83 2.92 10.13 3.16
C TYR A 83 3.88 8.97 3.34
N ASN A 84 5.03 9.04 2.70
CA ASN A 84 6.04 8.01 2.84
C ASN A 84 7.44 8.61 2.68
N ILE A 85 8.35 8.18 3.54
CA ILE A 85 9.77 8.43 3.44
C ILE A 85 10.45 7.08 3.62
N VAL A 86 11.34 6.72 2.69
CA VAL A 86 12.20 5.54 2.81
C VAL A 86 13.63 5.98 2.55
N GLN A 87 14.56 5.49 3.36
CA GLN A 87 15.99 5.71 3.19
C GLN A 87 16.76 4.44 3.50
N HIS A 88 17.62 4.05 2.59
CA HIS A 88 18.58 2.98 2.76
C HIS A 88 19.99 3.58 2.87
N ARG A 89 20.80 3.04 3.76
CA ARG A 89 22.18 3.47 3.94
C ARG A 89 23.06 2.38 4.54
N TYR A 90 24.28 2.26 4.07
CA TYR A 90 25.25 1.35 4.68
C TYR A 90 25.57 1.76 6.11
N LEU A 91 25.69 0.79 7.03
CA LEU A 91 26.06 1.06 8.42
C LEU A 91 27.48 1.61 8.57
N SER A 92 28.36 1.35 7.61
CA SER A 92 29.70 1.92 7.57
C SER A 92 29.73 3.42 7.24
N CYS A 93 28.61 3.96 6.73
CA CYS A 93 28.45 5.39 6.46
C CYS A 93 27.95 6.14 7.69
N SER A 94 28.07 7.47 7.66
CA SER A 94 27.51 8.35 8.70
C SER A 94 26.01 8.15 8.83
N ASP A 95 25.47 8.38 10.03
CA ASP A 95 24.06 8.37 10.34
C ASP A 95 23.47 9.78 10.11
N PRO A 96 22.79 10.05 8.97
CA PRO A 96 22.41 11.41 8.59
C PRO A 96 21.32 11.97 9.51
N LEU A 97 21.44 13.25 9.81
CA LEU A 97 20.42 14.04 10.51
C LEU A 97 19.48 14.65 9.50
N PHE A 98 18.23 14.19 9.49
CA PHE A 98 17.14 14.78 8.71
C PHE A 98 16.59 16.00 9.44
N ARG A 99 16.42 17.12 8.71
CA ARG A 99 15.76 18.33 9.21
C ARG A 99 14.57 18.65 8.33
N PHE A 100 13.42 18.87 8.94
CA PHE A 100 12.14 19.15 8.27
C PHE A 100 11.79 20.63 8.48
N TYR A 101 11.78 21.38 7.40
CA TYR A 101 11.35 22.79 7.37
C TYR A 101 9.97 22.87 6.74
N LEU A 102 9.03 23.48 7.42
CA LEU A 102 7.65 23.59 6.99
C LEU A 102 7.29 25.05 6.75
N ASP A 103 6.48 25.28 5.75
CA ASP A 103 5.77 26.56 5.48
C ASP A 103 6.68 27.78 5.29
N GLY A 104 7.94 27.57 4.97
CA GLY A 104 8.92 28.63 4.76
C GLY A 104 9.71 29.03 6.01
N ASP A 105 9.56 28.31 7.11
CA ASP A 105 10.32 28.56 8.33
C ASP A 105 11.82 28.42 8.10
N THR A 106 12.59 29.26 8.79
CA THR A 106 14.05 29.27 8.74
C THR A 106 14.66 28.25 9.70
N LEU A 107 13.91 27.84 10.73
CA LEU A 107 14.31 26.80 11.68
C LEU A 107 13.55 25.52 11.35
N PRO A 108 14.19 24.34 11.53
CA PRO A 108 13.51 23.08 11.31
C PRO A 108 12.41 22.89 12.35
N ALA A 109 11.20 22.56 11.90
CA ALA A 109 10.10 22.18 12.77
C ALA A 109 10.41 20.88 13.53
N TYR A 110 11.24 20.02 12.93
CA TYR A 110 11.67 18.76 13.51
C TYR A 110 13.01 18.29 12.94
N SER A 111 13.74 17.53 13.75
CA SER A 111 15.00 16.89 13.33
C SER A 111 15.18 15.54 14.03
N LEU A 112 15.61 14.53 13.26
CA LEU A 112 15.95 13.22 13.78
C LEU A 112 17.03 12.55 12.90
N ARG A 113 17.80 11.66 13.50
CA ARG A 113 18.75 10.84 12.76
C ARG A 113 18.04 9.65 12.10
N LEU A 114 18.64 9.11 11.06
CA LEU A 114 18.12 7.93 10.38
C LEU A 114 17.91 6.75 11.35
N SER A 115 18.80 6.57 12.32
CA SER A 115 18.69 5.53 13.35
C SER A 115 17.53 5.75 14.33
N GLU A 116 17.05 6.99 14.48
CA GLU A 116 15.99 7.35 15.43
C GLU A 116 14.57 7.14 14.89
N PHE A 117 14.44 6.76 13.60
CA PHE A 117 13.16 6.34 13.07
C PHE A 117 12.68 5.08 13.80
N GLY A 118 11.44 5.09 14.28
CA GLY A 118 10.86 4.04 15.10
C GLY A 118 10.92 4.29 16.60
N GLU A 119 11.76 5.22 17.07
CA GLU A 119 12.00 5.49 18.48
C GLU A 119 11.59 6.89 18.93
N LYS A 120 11.81 7.90 18.08
CA LYS A 120 11.64 9.31 18.44
C LYS A 120 10.27 9.84 17.97
N CYS A 121 9.44 10.24 18.93
CA CYS A 121 8.11 10.81 18.63
C CYS A 121 8.23 12.03 17.70
N PRO A 122 7.37 12.15 16.67
CA PRO A 122 6.23 11.29 16.32
C PRO A 122 6.60 10.04 15.50
N PHE A 123 7.85 9.88 15.06
CA PHE A 123 8.33 8.80 14.21
C PHE A 123 8.55 7.52 15.01
N VAL A 124 7.49 6.94 15.55
CA VAL A 124 7.52 5.75 16.43
C VAL A 124 6.95 4.51 15.75
N SER A 125 7.47 3.34 16.14
CA SER A 125 6.97 2.05 15.66
C SER A 125 5.50 1.81 16.06
N PRO A 126 4.68 1.22 15.17
CA PRO A 126 4.98 0.65 13.84
C PRO A 126 4.78 1.63 12.67
N ILE A 127 4.49 2.91 12.91
CA ILE A 127 4.23 3.91 11.86
C ILE A 127 5.53 4.34 11.17
N ALA A 128 6.62 4.34 11.92
CA ALA A 128 7.98 4.50 11.42
C ALA A 128 8.86 3.44 12.05
N ASP A 129 9.91 3.06 11.36
CA ASP A 129 10.92 2.16 11.88
C ASP A 129 12.31 2.41 11.27
N SER A 130 13.33 1.90 11.94
CA SER A 130 14.69 1.80 11.44
C SER A 130 15.26 0.45 11.86
N TYR A 131 15.67 -0.35 10.90
CA TYR A 131 16.20 -1.69 11.17
C TYR A 131 17.38 -2.00 10.25
N ILE A 132 18.14 -3.01 10.63
CA ILE A 132 19.25 -3.51 9.81
C ILE A 132 18.66 -4.60 8.91
N GLY A 133 18.70 -4.37 7.60
CA GLY A 133 18.22 -5.33 6.61
C GLY A 133 19.02 -6.64 6.65
N PRO A 134 18.36 -7.78 6.37
CA PRO A 134 19.00 -9.10 6.44
C PRO A 134 19.96 -9.37 5.29
N LEU A 135 19.97 -8.52 4.26
CA LEU A 135 20.75 -8.73 3.05
C LEU A 135 22.14 -8.11 3.20
N ASP A 136 23.14 -8.97 3.25
CA ASP A 136 24.52 -8.61 2.97
C ASP A 136 24.83 -9.00 1.51
N ASN A 137 24.90 -8.00 0.65
CA ASN A 137 25.26 -8.19 -0.77
C ASN A 137 26.78 -8.22 -0.99
N GLY A 138 27.56 -8.47 0.07
CA GLY A 138 29.02 -8.39 0.07
C GLY A 138 29.58 -6.98 0.23
N ARG A 139 28.72 -5.95 0.37
CA ARG A 139 29.09 -4.56 0.60
C ARG A 139 28.88 -4.11 2.05
N GLY A 140 28.37 -5.00 2.90
CA GLY A 140 28.08 -4.79 4.31
C GLY A 140 26.60 -4.53 4.60
N PRO A 141 26.24 -4.51 5.89
CA PRO A 141 24.86 -4.38 6.31
C PRO A 141 24.30 -3.00 5.98
N ILE A 142 23.02 -2.98 5.67
CA ILE A 142 22.27 -1.78 5.28
C ILE A 142 21.23 -1.47 6.36
N ARG A 143 21.20 -0.22 6.81
CA ARG A 143 20.09 0.30 7.58
C ARG A 143 18.97 0.70 6.63
N VAL A 144 17.76 0.28 6.94
CA VAL A 144 16.54 0.72 6.26
C VAL A 144 15.72 1.51 7.27
N ALA A 145 15.44 2.75 6.97
CA ALA A 145 14.48 3.55 7.72
C ALA A 145 13.30 3.90 6.84
N ARG A 146 12.11 3.85 7.41
CA ARG A 146 10.88 4.20 6.71
C ARG A 146 9.89 4.89 7.64
N SER A 147 9.05 5.74 7.07
CA SER A 147 7.97 6.41 7.78
C SER A 147 6.74 6.50 6.90
N PHE A 148 5.58 6.23 7.50
CA PHE A 148 4.25 6.44 6.95
C PHE A 148 3.50 7.55 7.67
N ILE A 149 4.21 8.36 8.47
CA ILE A 149 3.63 9.49 9.19
C ILE A 149 3.27 10.58 8.21
N PRO A 150 1.99 11.03 8.18
CA PRO A 150 1.60 12.14 7.34
C PRO A 150 2.22 13.45 7.84
N ILE A 151 3.02 14.11 7.00
CA ILE A 151 3.63 15.42 7.28
C ILE A 151 2.93 16.46 6.42
N TYR A 152 1.97 17.18 7.01
CA TYR A 152 1.19 18.23 6.35
C TYR A 152 1.94 19.56 6.36
N TYR A 153 1.83 20.30 5.25
CA TYR A 153 2.36 21.66 5.09
C TYR A 153 1.43 22.50 4.22
N ASN A 154 1.36 23.83 4.48
CA ASN A 154 0.44 24.76 3.81
C ASN A 154 1.11 25.57 2.69
N ASN A 155 2.39 25.91 2.84
CA ASN A 155 3.11 26.77 1.91
C ASN A 155 4.33 26.11 1.29
N GLY A 156 4.75 24.99 1.83
CA GLY A 156 5.88 24.22 1.33
C GLY A 156 6.53 23.35 2.39
N CYS A 157 7.33 22.42 1.93
CA CYS A 157 8.13 21.56 2.78
C CYS A 157 9.51 21.38 2.15
N ARG A 158 10.56 21.51 2.99
CA ARG A 158 11.93 21.18 2.64
C ARG A 158 12.48 20.18 3.63
N ILE A 159 13.18 19.15 3.12
CA ILE A 159 13.93 18.21 3.93
C ILE A 159 15.39 18.33 3.55
N THR A 160 16.23 18.41 4.57
CA THR A 160 17.68 18.47 4.39
C THR A 160 18.36 17.38 5.22
N THR A 161 19.61 17.11 4.86
CA THR A 161 20.52 16.21 5.63
C THR A 161 21.84 16.89 5.89
N ASP A 162 22.53 16.52 6.99
CA ASP A 162 23.85 17.03 7.34
C ASP A 162 24.99 16.39 6.52
N VAL A 163 24.68 15.44 5.66
CA VAL A 163 25.61 14.80 4.75
C VAL A 163 25.00 14.72 3.36
N LYS A 164 25.82 14.76 2.33
CA LYS A 164 25.39 14.56 0.96
C LYS A 164 24.97 13.11 0.75
N LEU A 165 23.72 12.88 0.38
CA LEU A 165 23.23 11.56 0.02
C LEU A 165 23.49 11.33 -1.48
N GLU A 166 24.71 10.99 -1.81
CA GLU A 166 25.18 10.83 -3.18
C GLU A 166 26.26 9.76 -3.24
N GLY A 167 26.37 9.10 -4.40
CA GLY A 167 27.34 8.06 -4.64
C GLY A 167 27.05 6.74 -3.90
N ASN A 168 27.78 5.72 -4.23
CA ASN A 168 27.68 4.38 -3.65
C ASN A 168 29.01 3.90 -3.06
N ASP A 169 29.78 4.82 -2.51
CA ASP A 169 31.10 4.57 -1.94
C ASP A 169 31.06 4.58 -0.41
N ARG A 170 30.86 3.39 0.17
CA ARG A 170 30.81 3.22 1.63
C ARG A 170 32.10 3.62 2.36
N GLU A 171 33.27 3.54 1.70
CA GLU A 171 34.57 3.89 2.32
C GLU A 171 34.66 5.39 2.50
N LYS A 172 34.07 6.17 1.61
CA LYS A 172 34.00 7.62 1.72
C LYS A 172 32.87 8.12 2.62
N GLY A 173 32.03 7.22 3.14
CA GLY A 173 30.86 7.57 3.91
C GLY A 173 29.73 8.17 3.08
N GLU A 174 29.80 8.03 1.78
CA GLU A 174 28.82 8.46 0.79
C GLU A 174 27.79 7.36 0.52
N GLY A 175 26.71 7.74 -0.14
CA GLY A 175 25.72 6.81 -0.63
C GLY A 175 24.54 6.63 0.29
N GLY A 176 23.63 5.89 -0.24
CA GLY A 176 22.32 5.65 0.29
C GLY A 176 21.28 6.05 -0.73
N TRP A 177 20.21 5.30 -0.77
CA TRP A 177 19.12 5.50 -1.71
C TRP A 177 17.80 5.52 -0.96
N GLY A 178 16.84 6.25 -1.52
CA GLY A 178 15.56 6.43 -0.88
C GLY A 178 14.63 7.34 -1.67
N HIS A 179 13.47 7.58 -1.07
CA HIS A 179 12.47 8.41 -1.69
C HIS A 179 11.50 9.05 -0.69
N VAL A 180 10.83 10.07 -1.17
CA VAL A 180 9.66 10.72 -0.56
C VAL A 180 8.49 10.61 -1.51
N ILE A 181 7.36 10.07 -1.02
CA ILE A 181 6.08 10.10 -1.75
C ILE A 181 5.17 11.12 -1.08
N TYR A 182 4.63 12.04 -1.87
CA TYR A 182 3.83 13.14 -1.38
C TYR A 182 2.65 13.46 -2.28
N HIS A 183 1.68 14.17 -1.73
CA HIS A 183 0.60 14.78 -2.48
C HIS A 183 0.75 16.31 -2.46
N SER A 184 0.53 16.95 -3.60
CA SER A 184 0.34 18.41 -3.70
C SER A 184 -1.14 18.68 -3.84
N PHE A 185 -1.64 19.67 -3.10
CA PHE A 185 -3.04 20.07 -3.09
C PHE A 185 -3.23 21.43 -3.79
N VAL A 186 -4.31 21.55 -4.55
CA VAL A 186 -4.64 22.81 -5.22
C VAL A 186 -5.26 23.82 -4.26
N CYS A 187 -6.09 23.36 -3.32
CA CYS A 187 -6.75 24.21 -2.32
C CYS A 187 -6.05 24.10 -0.97
N LYS A 188 -5.94 25.26 -0.29
CA LYS A 188 -5.29 25.38 1.02
C LYS A 188 -6.26 25.38 2.20
N ASP A 189 -7.57 25.31 1.92
CA ASP A 189 -8.59 25.51 2.94
C ASP A 189 -8.52 24.43 4.01
N ASP A 190 -8.30 24.85 5.25
CA ASP A 190 -8.32 24.04 6.48
C ASP A 190 -7.30 22.91 6.60
N MET A 191 -6.13 23.04 5.97
CA MET A 191 -5.04 22.09 6.18
C MET A 191 -4.52 22.13 7.62
N LYS A 192 -4.48 20.99 8.28
CA LYS A 192 -3.84 20.87 9.59
C LYS A 192 -2.32 20.93 9.41
N THR A 193 -1.66 21.67 10.29
CA THR A 193 -0.21 21.67 10.38
C THR A 193 0.28 20.33 10.94
N PHE A 194 1.46 19.91 10.54
CA PHE A 194 2.13 18.75 11.12
C PHE A 194 2.23 18.86 12.64
N VAL A 195 1.76 17.84 13.34
CA VAL A 195 1.73 17.81 14.81
C VAL A 195 2.80 16.86 15.32
N LEU A 196 3.65 17.35 16.21
CA LEU A 196 4.68 16.57 16.90
C LEU A 196 4.07 15.68 18.00
N LYS A 197 3.14 14.81 17.61
CA LYS A 197 2.42 13.93 18.52
C LYS A 197 2.29 12.54 17.89
N GLU A 198 2.37 11.51 18.72
CA GLU A 198 2.13 10.14 18.31
C GLU A 198 0.69 9.95 17.80
N ASP A 199 0.55 9.34 16.63
CA ASP A 199 -0.75 8.94 16.08
C ASP A 199 -1.14 7.56 16.63
N LEU A 200 -1.88 7.59 17.74
CA LEU A 200 -2.31 6.36 18.42
C LEU A 200 -3.33 5.58 17.59
N GLU A 201 -4.17 6.25 16.80
CA GLU A 201 -5.17 5.61 15.95
C GLU A 201 -4.47 4.82 14.84
N MET A 202 -3.55 5.44 14.12
CA MET A 202 -2.76 4.78 13.10
C MET A 202 -1.94 3.62 13.65
N LYS A 203 -1.36 3.80 14.83
CA LYS A 203 -0.59 2.74 15.51
C LYS A 203 -1.45 1.53 15.86
N GLN A 204 -2.68 1.75 16.34
CA GLN A 204 -3.63 0.67 16.60
C GLN A 204 -4.10 0.00 15.32
N LEU A 205 -4.33 0.78 14.27
CA LEU A 205 -4.75 0.28 12.97
C LEU A 205 -3.71 -0.66 12.36
N LEU A 206 -2.44 -0.25 12.35
CA LEU A 206 -1.35 -1.05 11.79
C LEU A 206 -1.10 -2.38 12.55
N LYS A 207 -1.64 -2.53 13.75
CA LYS A 207 -1.64 -3.79 14.50
C LYS A 207 -2.79 -4.74 14.13
N ARG A 208 -3.70 -4.31 13.27
CA ARG A 208 -4.93 -5.05 12.92
C ARG A 208 -4.79 -5.77 11.56
N HIS A 209 -3.68 -6.43 11.29
CA HIS A 209 -3.46 -7.17 10.06
C HIS A 209 -4.66 -8.08 9.73
N GLY A 210 -5.21 -7.99 8.53
CA GLY A 210 -6.32 -8.83 8.08
C GLY A 210 -7.65 -8.65 8.83
N LEU A 211 -7.73 -7.77 9.81
CA LEU A 211 -8.98 -7.49 10.51
C LEU A 211 -9.79 -6.43 9.75
N MET A 212 -11.09 -6.67 9.66
CA MET A 212 -12.00 -5.76 8.99
C MET A 212 -12.12 -4.42 9.70
N PHE A 213 -12.18 -3.35 8.93
CA PHE A 213 -12.43 -1.99 9.44
C PHE A 213 -13.92 -1.70 9.66
N CYS A 214 -14.81 -2.49 9.03
CA CYS A 214 -16.27 -2.36 9.15
C CYS A 214 -16.88 -3.66 9.68
N GLN A 215 -17.96 -3.53 10.44
CA GLN A 215 -18.81 -4.68 10.74
C GLN A 215 -19.59 -5.07 9.49
N SER A 216 -19.56 -6.34 9.12
CA SER A 216 -20.31 -6.82 7.97
C SER A 216 -21.81 -6.90 8.28
N SER A 217 -22.63 -6.45 7.35
CA SER A 217 -24.09 -6.63 7.40
C SER A 217 -24.49 -8.05 6.99
N ALA A 218 -23.73 -8.66 6.09
CA ALA A 218 -23.95 -10.02 5.62
C ALA A 218 -22.62 -10.76 5.42
N SER A 219 -22.66 -12.07 5.63
CA SER A 219 -21.53 -12.97 5.39
C SER A 219 -22.03 -14.18 4.62
N ILE A 220 -21.46 -14.43 3.45
CA ILE A 220 -21.78 -15.56 2.59
C ILE A 220 -20.60 -16.51 2.62
N VAL A 221 -20.84 -17.79 2.92
CA VAL A 221 -19.81 -18.82 3.03
C VAL A 221 -20.11 -19.96 2.09
N LYS A 222 -19.09 -20.49 1.44
CA LYS A 222 -19.10 -21.74 0.69
C LYS A 222 -18.04 -22.67 1.25
N ASP A 223 -18.44 -23.82 1.68
CA ASP A 223 -17.57 -24.80 2.33
C ASP A 223 -17.27 -26.00 1.42
N SER A 224 -16.16 -26.64 1.66
CA SER A 224 -15.77 -27.95 1.09
C SER A 224 -15.83 -27.98 -0.44
N LEU A 225 -15.10 -27.07 -1.08
CA LEU A 225 -15.09 -26.97 -2.53
C LEU A 225 -13.98 -27.85 -3.12
N HIS A 226 -14.34 -28.58 -4.18
CA HIS A 226 -13.40 -29.37 -4.97
C HIS A 226 -13.47 -28.88 -6.42
N LEU A 227 -12.32 -28.49 -6.97
CA LEU A 227 -12.21 -28.03 -8.36
C LEU A 227 -11.30 -28.96 -9.15
N CYS A 228 -11.88 -29.74 -10.06
CA CYS A 228 -11.10 -30.51 -11.03
C CYS A 228 -10.32 -29.59 -11.99
N PRO A 229 -9.26 -30.09 -12.64
CA PRO A 229 -8.54 -29.35 -13.68
C PRO A 229 -9.48 -28.79 -14.74
N GLY A 230 -9.36 -27.49 -15.06
CA GLY A 230 -10.18 -26.76 -16.00
C GLY A 230 -11.59 -26.42 -15.52
N GLN A 231 -11.97 -26.84 -14.32
CA GLN A 231 -13.29 -26.56 -13.77
C GLN A 231 -13.40 -25.10 -13.32
N LYS A 232 -14.56 -24.49 -13.66
CA LYS A 232 -14.98 -23.19 -13.19
C LYS A 232 -16.27 -23.32 -12.44
N ILE A 233 -16.34 -22.79 -11.23
CA ILE A 233 -17.53 -22.79 -10.39
C ILE A 233 -17.98 -21.37 -10.04
N PRO A 234 -19.28 -21.05 -10.17
CA PRO A 234 -19.81 -19.84 -9.60
C PRO A 234 -19.82 -19.96 -8.08
N LEU A 235 -19.34 -18.93 -7.39
CA LEU A 235 -19.34 -18.88 -5.93
C LEU A 235 -20.52 -18.05 -5.41
N PHE A 236 -20.54 -16.79 -5.82
CA PHE A 236 -21.47 -15.80 -5.28
C PHE A 236 -22.05 -14.97 -6.41
N TYR A 237 -23.30 -14.63 -6.25
CA TYR A 237 -24.03 -13.65 -7.03
C TYR A 237 -24.82 -12.80 -6.05
N GLU A 238 -24.66 -11.50 -6.16
CA GLU A 238 -25.42 -10.53 -5.37
C GLU A 238 -26.01 -9.51 -6.32
N GLU A 239 -27.32 -9.29 -6.20
CA GLU A 239 -28.07 -8.29 -6.95
C GLU A 239 -28.33 -7.08 -6.06
N GLY A 240 -28.22 -5.89 -6.62
CA GLY A 240 -28.31 -4.63 -5.88
C GLY A 240 -26.97 -3.98 -5.64
N SER A 241 -26.97 -3.01 -4.75
CA SER A 241 -25.78 -2.22 -4.40
C SER A 241 -25.15 -2.74 -3.11
N GLY A 242 -23.83 -2.84 -3.09
CA GLY A 242 -23.09 -3.31 -1.92
C GLY A 242 -21.61 -2.98 -2.00
N VAL A 243 -20.89 -3.30 -0.94
CA VAL A 243 -19.43 -3.26 -0.88
C VAL A 243 -18.93 -4.62 -0.40
N ILE A 244 -18.07 -5.27 -1.17
CA ILE A 244 -17.27 -6.37 -0.63
C ILE A 244 -16.28 -5.74 0.34
N SER A 245 -16.44 -6.00 1.62
CA SER A 245 -15.55 -5.51 2.68
C SER A 245 -14.42 -6.48 2.99
N SER A 246 -14.61 -7.77 2.69
CA SER A 246 -13.53 -8.76 2.69
C SER A 246 -13.85 -9.96 1.84
N VAL A 247 -12.80 -10.56 1.31
CA VAL A 247 -12.78 -11.92 0.74
C VAL A 247 -11.74 -12.71 1.51
N SER A 248 -12.11 -13.86 2.04
CA SER A 248 -11.15 -14.80 2.65
C SER A 248 -11.33 -16.20 2.10
N LEU A 249 -10.24 -16.94 2.10
CA LEU A 249 -10.17 -18.33 1.66
C LEU A 249 -9.34 -19.12 2.67
N LEU A 250 -9.77 -20.32 2.99
CA LEU A 250 -9.02 -21.28 3.77
C LEU A 250 -8.83 -22.55 2.96
N ALA A 251 -7.60 -23.05 2.90
CA ALA A 251 -7.25 -24.35 2.32
C ALA A 251 -6.23 -25.05 3.20
N ASP A 252 -6.38 -26.36 3.39
CA ASP A 252 -5.52 -27.15 4.26
C ASP A 252 -4.08 -27.24 3.72
N VAL A 253 -3.94 -27.35 2.41
CA VAL A 253 -2.63 -27.39 1.73
C VAL A 253 -2.52 -26.26 0.74
N VAL A 254 -1.66 -25.32 1.03
CA VAL A 254 -1.33 -24.20 0.13
C VAL A 254 0.14 -24.31 -0.25
N ASP A 255 0.37 -24.43 -1.54
CA ASP A 255 1.71 -24.40 -2.14
C ASP A 255 1.75 -23.38 -3.30
N GLU A 256 2.90 -23.26 -3.93
CA GLU A 256 3.09 -22.38 -5.09
C GLU A 256 2.10 -22.70 -6.23
N ASN A 257 1.85 -24.00 -6.49
CA ASN A 257 0.93 -24.40 -7.56
C ASN A 257 -0.50 -24.01 -7.19
N PHE A 258 -0.93 -24.20 -5.93
CA PHE A 258 -2.25 -23.77 -5.49
C PHE A 258 -2.46 -22.28 -5.72
N LEU A 259 -1.50 -21.45 -5.31
CA LEU A 259 -1.58 -19.98 -5.43
C LEU A 259 -1.60 -19.50 -6.89
N HIS A 260 -1.00 -20.26 -7.79
CA HIS A 260 -0.90 -19.95 -9.21
C HIS A 260 -2.03 -20.55 -10.05
N ASP A 261 -2.47 -21.77 -9.72
CA ASP A 261 -3.40 -22.55 -10.52
C ASP A 261 -4.87 -22.22 -10.21
N LEU A 262 -5.16 -21.84 -8.96
CA LEU A 262 -6.49 -21.36 -8.58
C LEU A 262 -6.64 -19.88 -8.97
N TRP A 263 -7.66 -19.58 -9.76
CA TRP A 263 -7.97 -18.23 -10.22
C TRP A 263 -9.27 -17.72 -9.63
N ILE A 264 -9.26 -16.44 -9.24
CA ILE A 264 -10.46 -15.72 -8.83
C ILE A 264 -10.88 -14.75 -9.94
N ARG A 265 -12.19 -14.70 -10.16
CA ARG A 265 -12.80 -13.77 -11.12
C ARG A 265 -13.95 -13.07 -10.45
N ILE A 266 -13.95 -11.73 -10.49
CA ILE A 266 -15.04 -10.90 -9.99
C ILE A 266 -15.40 -9.89 -11.07
N SER A 267 -16.71 -9.79 -11.34
CA SER A 267 -17.28 -8.79 -12.25
C SER A 267 -18.31 -7.96 -11.50
N PHE A 268 -18.28 -6.66 -11.72
CA PHE A 268 -19.22 -5.70 -11.15
C PHE A 268 -20.12 -5.12 -12.24
N ASP A 269 -21.36 -4.84 -11.87
CA ASP A 269 -22.29 -4.00 -12.63
C ASP A 269 -22.45 -4.34 -14.11
N ASN A 270 -22.47 -5.63 -14.44
CA ASN A 270 -22.59 -6.15 -15.81
C ASN A 270 -21.41 -5.80 -16.74
N HIS A 271 -20.22 -5.53 -16.18
CA HIS A 271 -19.05 -5.36 -17.02
C HIS A 271 -18.78 -6.61 -17.86
N GLN A 272 -18.55 -6.42 -19.16
CA GLN A 272 -18.32 -7.52 -20.10
C GLN A 272 -17.03 -8.29 -19.81
N THR A 273 -16.01 -7.60 -19.30
CA THR A 273 -14.75 -8.19 -18.84
C THR A 273 -14.71 -8.16 -17.33
N PRO A 274 -14.25 -9.24 -16.67
CA PRO A 274 -14.06 -9.23 -15.23
C PRO A 274 -13.15 -8.09 -14.79
N ASP A 275 -13.53 -7.43 -13.71
CA ASP A 275 -12.71 -6.37 -13.08
C ASP A 275 -11.51 -6.98 -12.35
N ILE A 276 -11.70 -8.18 -11.82
CA ILE A 276 -10.65 -9.00 -11.21
C ILE A 276 -10.60 -10.33 -11.96
N ASN A 277 -9.40 -10.71 -12.46
CA ASN A 277 -9.18 -11.99 -13.13
C ASN A 277 -7.70 -12.36 -13.01
N CYS A 278 -7.34 -12.97 -11.90
CA CYS A 278 -5.95 -13.27 -11.58
C CYS A 278 -5.83 -14.55 -10.72
N PRO A 279 -4.62 -15.11 -10.62
CA PRO A 279 -4.33 -16.14 -9.63
C PRO A 279 -4.67 -15.67 -8.20
N VAL A 280 -5.13 -16.59 -7.35
CA VAL A 280 -5.46 -16.23 -5.96
C VAL A 280 -4.24 -15.72 -5.20
N GLY A 281 -3.05 -16.21 -5.51
CA GLY A 281 -1.82 -15.67 -4.95
C GLY A 281 -1.66 -14.17 -5.21
N SER A 282 -1.88 -13.74 -6.46
CA SER A 282 -1.85 -12.31 -6.81
C SER A 282 -2.95 -11.50 -6.13
N PHE A 283 -4.13 -12.09 -5.92
CA PHE A 283 -5.24 -11.44 -5.26
C PHE A 283 -5.02 -11.25 -3.75
N PHE A 284 -4.33 -12.20 -3.13
CA PHE A 284 -4.02 -12.17 -1.70
C PHE A 284 -2.60 -11.68 -1.35
N GLY A 285 -1.82 -11.23 -2.35
CA GLY A 285 -0.51 -10.62 -2.13
C GLY A 285 0.65 -11.61 -2.03
N ASN A 286 0.56 -12.75 -2.73
CA ASN A 286 1.63 -13.74 -2.84
C ASN A 286 1.72 -14.26 -4.28
N SER A 287 2.43 -13.56 -5.15
CA SER A 287 2.36 -13.78 -6.59
C SER A 287 3.23 -14.92 -7.11
N LEU A 288 4.28 -15.28 -6.41
CA LEU A 288 5.25 -16.28 -6.89
C LEU A 288 5.92 -16.99 -5.70
N GLY A 289 5.98 -18.30 -5.76
CA GLY A 289 6.40 -19.12 -4.62
C GLY A 289 5.34 -19.13 -3.52
N TYR A 290 5.66 -19.75 -2.38
CA TYR A 290 4.84 -19.71 -1.18
C TYR A 290 5.66 -19.12 -0.03
N ASN A 291 5.29 -17.92 0.39
CA ASN A 291 5.85 -17.26 1.55
C ASN A 291 4.71 -16.82 2.47
N ASP A 292 4.95 -16.86 3.76
CA ASP A 292 4.04 -16.29 4.74
C ASP A 292 4.05 -14.77 4.59
N THR A 293 2.93 -14.21 4.14
CA THR A 293 2.79 -12.77 3.88
C THR A 293 1.61 -12.23 4.66
N GLU A 294 1.86 -11.25 5.51
CA GLU A 294 0.85 -10.62 6.35
C GLU A 294 0.91 -9.10 6.20
N TYR A 295 0.22 -8.61 5.16
CA TYR A 295 0.05 -7.17 4.96
C TYR A 295 -1.21 -6.68 5.64
N LEU A 296 -1.34 -5.38 5.84
CA LEU A 296 -2.50 -4.76 6.48
C LEU A 296 -3.82 -5.14 5.78
N LEU A 297 -3.87 -5.06 4.44
CA LEU A 297 -5.10 -5.23 3.66
C LEU A 297 -5.21 -6.56 2.91
N MET A 298 -4.17 -7.35 2.85
CA MET A 298 -4.15 -8.66 2.20
C MET A 298 -3.07 -9.56 2.79
N GLY A 299 -3.20 -10.86 2.66
CA GLY A 299 -2.18 -11.81 3.15
C GLY A 299 -2.47 -13.25 2.80
N VAL A 300 -1.41 -14.05 2.88
CA VAL A 300 -1.43 -15.52 2.78
C VAL A 300 -0.63 -16.06 3.94
N LEU A 301 -1.29 -16.75 4.86
CA LEU A 301 -0.67 -17.25 6.09
C LEU A 301 -0.31 -18.75 5.96
N LYS A 302 0.68 -19.19 6.73
CA LYS A 302 1.09 -20.61 6.79
C LYS A 302 -0.04 -21.57 7.21
N SER A 303 -1.04 -21.04 7.90
CA SER A 303 -2.25 -21.80 8.26
C SER A 303 -3.15 -22.15 7.06
N GLY A 304 -2.82 -21.68 5.86
CA GLY A 304 -3.69 -21.79 4.69
C GLY A 304 -4.77 -20.71 4.62
N PHE A 305 -4.84 -19.83 5.60
CA PHE A 305 -5.78 -18.70 5.59
C PHE A 305 -5.25 -17.56 4.71
N MET A 306 -6.11 -17.09 3.82
CA MET A 306 -5.84 -15.98 2.92
C MET A 306 -6.92 -14.92 3.08
N TYR A 307 -6.55 -13.65 2.98
CA TYR A 307 -7.48 -12.53 3.12
C TYR A 307 -7.16 -11.37 2.20
N ASN A 308 -8.21 -10.69 1.76
CA ASN A 308 -8.17 -9.40 1.07
C ASN A 308 -9.33 -8.56 1.61
N ILE A 309 -9.00 -7.41 2.20
CA ILE A 309 -9.95 -6.50 2.85
C ILE A 309 -9.99 -5.12 2.20
N PHE A 310 -9.54 -5.01 0.96
CA PHE A 310 -9.78 -3.80 0.18
C PHE A 310 -11.28 -3.60 -0.02
N PRO A 311 -11.84 -2.41 0.22
CA PRO A 311 -13.23 -2.13 -0.08
C PRO A 311 -13.50 -2.12 -1.58
N MET A 312 -14.47 -2.93 -2.03
CA MET A 312 -14.80 -3.11 -3.45
C MET A 312 -16.29 -2.81 -3.66
N PRO A 313 -16.65 -1.54 -3.93
CA PRO A 313 -18.04 -1.17 -4.17
C PRO A 313 -18.56 -1.64 -5.52
N PHE A 314 -19.86 -1.94 -5.56
CA PHE A 314 -20.67 -2.19 -6.76
C PHE A 314 -22.07 -1.60 -6.58
N TRP A 315 -22.77 -1.29 -7.67
CA TRP A 315 -24.04 -0.54 -7.62
C TRP A 315 -25.23 -1.27 -8.21
N LYS A 316 -25.01 -2.35 -8.97
CA LYS A 316 -26.09 -3.13 -9.59
C LYS A 316 -26.00 -4.60 -9.29
N GLU A 317 -24.83 -5.19 -9.44
CA GLU A 317 -24.61 -6.61 -9.17
C GLU A 317 -23.11 -6.93 -8.99
N MET A 318 -22.86 -8.05 -8.32
CA MET A 318 -21.53 -8.66 -8.21
C MET A 318 -21.62 -10.14 -8.55
N LYS A 319 -20.70 -10.61 -9.39
CA LYS A 319 -20.53 -12.03 -9.74
C LYS A 319 -19.11 -12.47 -9.40
N MET A 320 -18.98 -13.53 -8.62
CA MET A 320 -17.70 -14.12 -8.25
C MET A 320 -17.65 -15.60 -8.63
N CYS A 321 -16.53 -16.03 -9.20
CA CYS A 321 -16.27 -17.44 -9.47
C CYS A 321 -14.81 -17.79 -9.24
N LEU A 322 -14.54 -19.09 -8.99
CA LEU A 322 -13.22 -19.69 -9.01
C LEU A 322 -13.04 -20.59 -10.22
N GLU A 323 -11.81 -20.67 -10.70
CA GLU A 323 -11.42 -21.48 -11.85
C GLU A 323 -10.08 -22.17 -11.53
N ASN A 324 -10.03 -23.50 -11.66
CA ASN A 324 -8.78 -24.24 -11.57
C ASN A 324 -8.13 -24.32 -12.96
N ARG A 325 -7.04 -23.62 -13.17
CA ARG A 325 -6.25 -23.64 -14.41
C ARG A 325 -5.05 -24.58 -14.34
N GLY A 326 -4.90 -25.29 -13.23
CA GLY A 326 -3.84 -26.26 -13.03
C GLY A 326 -4.17 -27.64 -13.58
N LYS A 327 -3.30 -28.60 -13.25
CA LYS A 327 -3.40 -30.00 -13.68
C LYS A 327 -3.86 -30.94 -12.58
N LYS A 328 -3.98 -30.48 -11.36
CA LYS A 328 -4.40 -31.26 -10.19
C LYS A 328 -5.73 -30.73 -9.67
N THR A 329 -6.52 -31.61 -9.03
CA THR A 329 -7.70 -31.17 -8.28
C THR A 329 -7.27 -30.32 -7.10
N LEU A 330 -7.94 -29.18 -6.89
CA LEU A 330 -7.71 -28.28 -5.77
C LEU A 330 -8.84 -28.44 -4.76
N PHE A 331 -8.47 -28.43 -3.48
CA PHE A 331 -9.37 -28.54 -2.34
C PHE A 331 -9.36 -27.22 -1.57
N ILE A 332 -10.53 -26.72 -1.22
CA ILE A 332 -10.72 -25.46 -0.50
C ILE A 332 -11.69 -25.74 0.63
N ASP A 333 -11.28 -25.48 1.86
CA ASP A 333 -12.13 -25.71 3.04
C ASP A 333 -13.30 -24.76 3.07
N ASN A 334 -13.03 -23.47 2.89
CA ASN A 334 -14.09 -22.48 2.75
C ASN A 334 -13.63 -21.24 1.97
N VAL A 335 -14.63 -20.56 1.41
CA VAL A 335 -14.51 -19.19 0.88
C VAL A 335 -15.57 -18.34 1.53
N LYS A 336 -15.18 -17.23 2.13
CA LYS A 336 -16.09 -16.30 2.79
C LYS A 336 -16.00 -14.93 2.14
N VAL A 337 -17.16 -14.37 1.81
CA VAL A 337 -17.30 -12.98 1.36
C VAL A 337 -18.14 -12.22 2.36
N GLN A 338 -17.66 -11.06 2.77
CA GLN A 338 -18.39 -10.19 3.67
C GLN A 338 -18.83 -8.95 2.91
N LEU A 339 -20.12 -8.64 3.05
CA LEU A 339 -20.78 -7.51 2.41
C LEU A 339 -21.22 -6.50 3.45
N VAL A 340 -21.12 -5.22 3.10
CA VAL A 340 -21.69 -4.10 3.84
C VAL A 340 -22.51 -3.24 2.89
N ASP A 341 -23.37 -2.40 3.46
CA ASP A 341 -24.18 -1.45 2.68
C ASP A 341 -23.27 -0.47 1.94
N ASN A 342 -23.65 -0.13 0.71
CA ASN A 342 -22.87 0.78 -0.12
C ASN A 342 -23.20 2.24 0.21
N GLY A 343 -22.28 2.90 0.91
CA GLY A 343 -22.33 4.33 1.18
C GLY A 343 -21.58 5.20 0.17
N TYR A 344 -20.99 4.60 -0.88
CA TYR A 344 -20.21 5.32 -1.88
C TYR A 344 -21.06 5.88 -3.02
N ASN A 345 -20.76 7.11 -3.43
CA ASN A 345 -21.35 7.70 -4.64
C ASN A 345 -20.63 7.16 -5.89
N GLN A 346 -21.40 6.52 -6.80
CA GLN A 346 -20.89 5.90 -8.02
C GLN A 346 -20.11 6.89 -8.90
N GLU A 347 -20.53 8.14 -8.99
CA GLU A 347 -19.88 9.15 -9.83
C GLU A 347 -18.51 9.57 -9.32
N GLN A 348 -18.25 9.36 -8.03
CA GLN A 348 -17.01 9.75 -7.34
C GLN A 348 -16.08 8.58 -7.12
N CYS A 349 -16.49 7.35 -7.40
CA CYS A 349 -15.74 6.15 -7.07
C CYS A 349 -15.27 5.38 -8.30
N GLY A 350 -14.25 4.57 -8.09
CA GLY A 350 -13.76 3.59 -9.04
C GLY A 350 -14.08 2.17 -8.60
N TYR A 351 -14.20 1.27 -9.57
CA TYR A 351 -14.23 -0.16 -9.28
C TYR A 351 -12.85 -0.68 -8.94
N PHE A 352 -12.78 -1.59 -7.98
CA PHE A 352 -11.53 -2.28 -7.68
C PHE A 352 -11.15 -3.18 -8.86
N ARG A 353 -9.94 -2.99 -9.39
CA ARG A 353 -9.40 -3.77 -10.50
C ARG A 353 -8.05 -4.33 -10.15
N ASN A 354 -7.81 -5.53 -10.62
CA ASN A 354 -6.50 -6.16 -10.51
C ASN A 354 -5.91 -6.35 -11.91
N THR A 355 -4.62 -6.06 -12.01
CA THR A 355 -3.82 -6.40 -13.20
C THR A 355 -2.59 -7.14 -12.72
N SER A 356 -2.28 -8.27 -13.34
CA SER A 356 -1.08 -9.03 -13.06
C SER A 356 -0.20 -9.09 -14.30
N PHE A 357 1.09 -8.96 -14.09
CA PHE A 357 2.11 -9.07 -15.13
C PHE A 357 3.13 -10.11 -14.71
N TYR A 358 3.56 -10.93 -15.65
CA TYR A 358 4.57 -11.93 -15.43
C TYR A 358 5.62 -11.84 -16.55
N SER A 359 6.90 -11.71 -16.17
CA SER A 359 8.01 -11.73 -17.11
C SER A 359 9.05 -12.75 -16.67
N ARG A 360 9.42 -13.65 -17.59
CA ARG A 360 10.54 -14.60 -17.40
C ARG A 360 11.87 -14.06 -17.84
N LYS A 361 11.89 -12.95 -18.58
CA LYS A 361 13.12 -12.39 -19.15
C LYS A 361 13.28 -10.99 -18.61
N HIS A 362 14.32 -10.80 -17.86
CA HIS A 362 14.79 -9.51 -17.43
C HIS A 362 16.05 -9.16 -18.22
N VAL A 363 16.12 -7.95 -18.73
CA VAL A 363 17.32 -7.43 -19.39
C VAL A 363 18.16 -6.74 -18.31
N TYR A 364 19.38 -7.20 -18.12
CA TYR A 364 20.30 -6.65 -17.13
C TYR A 364 20.46 -5.12 -17.28
N ALA A 365 20.49 -4.42 -16.17
CA ALA A 365 20.63 -2.96 -16.08
C ALA A 365 19.57 -2.17 -16.86
N THR A 366 18.32 -2.68 -16.92
CA THR A 366 17.19 -1.95 -17.49
C THR A 366 15.96 -2.09 -16.60
N ASP A 367 15.15 -1.05 -16.56
CA ASP A 367 13.88 -1.06 -15.84
C ASP A 367 12.91 -2.09 -16.42
N SER A 368 12.27 -2.84 -15.54
CA SER A 368 11.21 -3.76 -15.91
C SER A 368 9.85 -3.08 -15.84
N LYS A 369 9.09 -3.12 -16.94
CA LYS A 369 7.71 -2.64 -16.91
C LYS A 369 6.86 -3.57 -16.05
N ILE A 370 6.42 -3.09 -14.89
CA ILE A 370 5.57 -3.85 -13.96
C ILE A 370 4.10 -3.74 -14.36
N ALA A 371 3.65 -2.55 -14.77
CA ALA A 371 2.28 -2.31 -15.21
C ALA A 371 2.21 -1.15 -16.21
N GLN A 372 1.18 -1.18 -17.04
CA GLN A 372 0.80 -0.03 -17.86
C GLN A 372 -0.72 0.12 -17.79
N ILE A 373 -1.17 1.16 -17.09
CA ILE A 373 -2.58 1.46 -16.87
C ILE A 373 -2.93 2.73 -17.64
N ARG A 374 -4.05 2.69 -18.37
CA ARG A 374 -4.59 3.86 -19.06
C ARG A 374 -5.95 4.20 -18.49
N GLY A 375 -6.21 5.46 -18.25
CA GLY A 375 -7.47 5.97 -17.71
C GLY A 375 -7.26 6.79 -16.45
N PHE A 376 -8.36 7.20 -15.86
CA PHE A 376 -8.41 7.89 -14.59
C PHE A 376 -8.66 6.89 -13.47
N GLY A 377 -7.84 6.93 -12.43
CA GLY A 377 -7.93 5.99 -11.32
C GLY A 377 -6.89 6.25 -10.24
N LYS A 378 -6.92 5.43 -9.22
CA LYS A 378 -5.99 5.45 -8.09
C LYS A 378 -5.30 4.09 -8.00
N MET A 379 -3.98 4.07 -7.96
CA MET A 379 -3.22 2.87 -7.61
C MET A 379 -3.24 2.70 -6.09
N VAL A 380 -3.87 1.63 -5.60
CA VAL A 380 -4.06 1.40 -4.17
C VAL A 380 -3.09 0.39 -3.59
N ALA A 381 -2.52 -0.47 -4.43
CA ALA A 381 -1.46 -1.40 -4.05
C ALA A 381 -0.63 -1.82 -5.26
N ALA A 382 0.63 -2.16 -5.02
CA ALA A 382 1.49 -2.91 -5.93
C ALA A 382 2.17 -4.03 -5.14
N HIS A 383 2.11 -5.24 -5.66
CA HIS A 383 2.85 -6.38 -5.14
C HIS A 383 3.79 -6.86 -6.22
N VAL A 384 5.07 -6.89 -5.89
CA VAL A 384 6.13 -7.35 -6.79
C VAL A 384 6.85 -8.52 -6.13
N THR A 385 6.91 -9.64 -6.83
CA THR A 385 7.71 -10.79 -6.41
C THR A 385 8.82 -11.00 -7.44
N CYS A 386 10.05 -10.98 -6.98
CA CYS A 386 11.22 -11.27 -7.78
C CYS A 386 11.75 -12.67 -7.44
N TYR A 387 12.06 -13.45 -8.46
CA TYR A 387 12.66 -14.76 -8.32
C TYR A 387 13.98 -14.82 -9.09
N GLY A 388 15.03 -15.32 -8.45
CA GLY A 388 16.34 -15.49 -9.08
C GLY A 388 16.96 -16.84 -8.75
N GLU A 389 17.64 -17.42 -9.72
CA GLU A 389 18.33 -18.72 -9.56
C GLU A 389 19.58 -18.63 -8.65
N ARG A 390 20.06 -17.41 -8.37
CA ARG A 390 21.23 -17.16 -7.51
C ARG A 390 20.91 -16.18 -6.40
N PRO A 391 21.23 -16.50 -5.12
CA PRO A 391 20.85 -15.68 -3.98
C PRO A 391 21.36 -14.23 -4.00
N ASN A 392 22.37 -13.93 -4.81
CA ASN A 392 23.07 -12.63 -4.80
C ASN A 392 22.75 -11.75 -6.02
N ILE A 393 21.71 -12.06 -6.80
CA ILE A 393 21.41 -11.36 -8.05
C ILE A 393 20.09 -10.55 -7.98
N ILE A 394 19.33 -10.69 -6.91
CA ILE A 394 18.07 -9.94 -6.77
C ILE A 394 18.33 -8.74 -5.88
N THR A 395 18.52 -7.60 -6.49
CA THR A 395 18.25 -6.31 -5.89
C THR A 395 16.94 -5.81 -6.46
N CYS A 396 15.87 -5.81 -5.68
CA CYS A 396 14.69 -5.01 -5.94
C CYS A 396 14.94 -3.67 -5.25
N GLU A 397 15.34 -2.68 -6.01
CA GLU A 397 15.44 -1.30 -5.62
C GLU A 397 14.17 -0.55 -6.01
#